data_27c5636d588e43e000cb1a83f420ae9e
#
_entry.id   27c5636d588e43e000cb1a83f420ae9e
#
_cell.length_a   1.000
_cell.length_b   1.000
_cell.length_c   1.000
_cell.angle_alpha   90.00
_cell.angle_beta   90.00
_cell.angle_gamma   90.00
#
_symmetry.space_group_name_H-M   'P 1'
#
loop_
_entity.id
_entity.type
_entity.pdbx_description
1 polymer ?
#
loop_
_entity_poly.entity_id
_entity_poly.type
_entity_poly.pdbx_seq_one_letter_code
_entity_poly.pdbx_strand_id
1 'polypeptide(L)'
;MTKQVAVLLADGFEEGEAVVFIDIMRRLDIEVDVLSCMETTKLQSYFETCISADDTLSNHCHQFYDAVMMPGGPKGTDNLSANPMVIEFLKRHIEADKYICALCSSGAKVLAANHLLQGRNYTTGGGLEKRFEDGHFVDQKVVIDGKFISGKGLGVSFEFAFSVAKALLTDEQEKVDWQASHIYFEH
;
A
#
# COMPACT_ATOMS: atom_id res chain seq x y z
N MET A 1 -1.16 20.21 -8.91
CA MET A 1 -0.39 19.13 -9.56
C MET A 1 -1.10 17.82 -9.28
N THR A 2 -1.25 16.96 -10.27
CA THR A 2 -1.86 15.64 -10.13
C THR A 2 -1.04 14.79 -9.15
N LYS A 3 -1.69 14.12 -8.23
CA LYS A 3 -1.02 13.19 -7.30
C LYS A 3 -0.67 11.90 -8.00
N GLN A 4 0.48 11.32 -7.66
CA GLN A 4 0.98 10.07 -8.23
C GLN A 4 1.25 9.04 -7.15
N VAL A 5 0.80 7.82 -7.36
CA VAL A 5 0.95 6.69 -6.42
C VAL A 5 1.59 5.50 -7.12
N ALA A 6 2.58 4.90 -6.48
CA ALA A 6 3.10 3.59 -6.87
C ALA A 6 2.41 2.49 -6.08
N VAL A 7 1.93 1.45 -6.77
CA VAL A 7 1.44 0.20 -6.16
C VAL A 7 2.46 -0.88 -6.45
N LEU A 8 3.13 -1.38 -5.42
CA LEU A 8 4.17 -2.40 -5.53
C LEU A 8 3.56 -3.79 -5.42
N LEU A 9 3.65 -4.57 -6.48
CA LEU A 9 3.13 -5.93 -6.54
C LEU A 9 4.26 -6.95 -6.74
N ALA A 10 4.14 -8.08 -6.06
CA ALA A 10 4.96 -9.26 -6.28
C ALA A 10 4.09 -10.52 -6.30
N ASP A 11 4.52 -11.58 -6.95
CA ASP A 11 3.76 -12.83 -7.04
C ASP A 11 3.26 -13.30 -5.68
N GLY A 12 1.97 -13.64 -5.61
CA GLY A 12 1.27 -14.01 -4.39
C GLY A 12 0.70 -12.83 -3.61
N PHE A 13 0.59 -11.63 -4.22
CA PHE A 13 -0.12 -10.49 -3.66
C PHE A 13 -1.62 -10.77 -3.49
N GLU A 14 -2.28 -10.09 -2.55
CA GLU A 14 -3.74 -10.17 -2.36
C GLU A 14 -4.45 -9.29 -3.40
N GLU A 15 -5.11 -9.93 -4.36
CA GLU A 15 -5.73 -9.25 -5.50
C GLU A 15 -6.86 -8.29 -5.11
N GLY A 16 -7.68 -8.67 -4.14
CA GLY A 16 -8.79 -7.83 -3.69
C GLY A 16 -8.31 -6.51 -3.11
N GLU A 17 -7.23 -6.56 -2.32
CA GLU A 17 -6.62 -5.37 -1.71
C GLU A 17 -6.00 -4.45 -2.77
N ALA A 18 -5.27 -5.03 -3.72
CA ALA A 18 -4.60 -4.28 -4.79
C ALA A 18 -5.62 -3.60 -5.71
N VAL A 19 -6.60 -4.35 -6.21
CA VAL A 19 -7.57 -3.86 -7.20
C VAL A 19 -8.48 -2.79 -6.61
N VAL A 20 -8.99 -2.97 -5.38
CA VAL A 20 -9.80 -1.95 -4.71
C VAL A 20 -9.03 -0.65 -4.55
N PHE A 21 -7.78 -0.71 -4.12
CA PHE A 21 -6.96 0.48 -3.97
C PHE A 21 -6.74 1.20 -5.30
N ILE A 22 -6.34 0.48 -6.34
CA ILE A 22 -6.09 1.03 -7.68
C ILE A 22 -7.36 1.68 -8.24
N ASP A 23 -8.52 1.00 -8.12
CA ASP A 23 -9.79 1.52 -8.62
C ASP A 23 -10.18 2.83 -7.92
N ILE A 24 -10.10 2.90 -6.60
CA ILE A 24 -10.45 4.10 -5.82
C ILE A 24 -9.52 5.27 -6.17
N MET A 25 -8.20 5.05 -6.26
CA MET A 25 -7.26 6.11 -6.63
C MET A 25 -7.58 6.67 -8.02
N ARG A 26 -7.77 5.81 -9.02
CA ARG A 26 -8.07 6.21 -10.39
C ARG A 26 -9.43 6.92 -10.53
N ARG A 27 -10.45 6.54 -9.76
CA ARG A 27 -11.74 7.26 -9.68
C ARG A 27 -11.62 8.69 -9.15
N LEU A 28 -10.59 8.96 -8.38
CA LEU A 28 -10.29 10.27 -7.80
C LEU A 28 -9.29 11.08 -8.62
N ASP A 29 -9.00 10.67 -9.86
CA ASP A 29 -8.04 11.29 -10.77
C ASP A 29 -6.60 11.31 -10.19
N ILE A 30 -6.27 10.37 -9.31
CA ILE A 30 -4.91 10.13 -8.85
C ILE A 30 -4.25 9.17 -9.85
N GLU A 31 -3.08 9.56 -10.36
CA GLU A 31 -2.30 8.70 -11.25
C GLU A 31 -1.73 7.52 -10.47
N VAL A 32 -1.87 6.31 -11.02
CA VAL A 32 -1.40 5.07 -10.39
C VAL A 32 -0.54 4.30 -11.35
N ASP A 33 0.72 4.12 -10.96
CA ASP A 33 1.65 3.19 -11.60
C ASP A 33 1.64 1.87 -10.80
N VAL A 34 1.19 0.81 -11.44
CA VAL A 34 1.25 -0.54 -10.90
C VAL A 34 2.59 -1.13 -11.28
N LEU A 35 3.49 -1.31 -10.30
CA LEU A 35 4.87 -1.70 -10.52
C LEU A 35 5.11 -3.14 -10.05
N SER A 36 5.54 -3.98 -10.97
CA SER A 36 6.00 -5.32 -10.65
C SER A 36 7.35 -5.27 -9.95
N CYS A 37 7.44 -5.90 -8.79
CA CYS A 37 8.69 -6.11 -8.06
C CYS A 37 9.36 -7.45 -8.43
N MET A 38 8.91 -8.06 -9.53
CA MET A 38 9.48 -9.25 -10.15
C MET A 38 10.17 -8.86 -11.47
N GLU A 39 10.79 -9.83 -12.14
CA GLU A 39 11.49 -9.60 -13.44
C GLU A 39 10.54 -9.32 -14.60
N THR A 40 9.27 -9.70 -14.46
CA THR A 40 8.24 -9.55 -15.51
C THR A 40 7.05 -8.74 -15.01
N THR A 41 6.31 -8.13 -15.93
CA THR A 41 5.07 -7.42 -15.60
C THR A 41 3.87 -8.34 -15.36
N LYS A 42 3.96 -9.61 -15.80
CA LYS A 42 2.89 -10.60 -15.57
C LYS A 42 3.03 -11.20 -14.19
N LEU A 43 2.02 -11.00 -13.35
CA LEU A 43 1.99 -11.41 -11.95
C LEU A 43 0.82 -12.35 -11.70
N GLN A 44 1.04 -13.30 -10.81
CA GLN A 44 0.00 -14.18 -10.29
C GLN A 44 -0.30 -13.81 -8.84
N SER A 45 -1.58 -13.55 -8.54
CA SER A 45 -2.04 -13.22 -7.19
C SER A 45 -2.06 -14.44 -6.26
N TYR A 46 -2.47 -14.21 -5.02
CA TYR A 46 -2.59 -15.26 -3.99
C TYR A 46 -3.62 -16.35 -4.38
N PHE A 47 -4.72 -15.96 -5.03
CA PHE A 47 -5.75 -16.88 -5.52
C PHE A 47 -5.67 -17.09 -7.06
N GLU A 48 -4.47 -17.02 -7.62
CA GLU A 48 -4.15 -17.38 -9.01
C GLU A 48 -4.77 -16.48 -10.08
N THR A 49 -5.28 -15.30 -9.72
CA THR A 49 -5.67 -14.28 -10.69
C THR A 49 -4.42 -13.70 -11.36
N CYS A 50 -4.40 -13.67 -12.69
CA CYS A 50 -3.30 -13.07 -13.44
C CYS A 50 -3.56 -11.57 -13.64
N ILE A 51 -2.59 -10.74 -13.25
CA ILE A 51 -2.62 -9.29 -13.48
C ILE A 51 -1.33 -8.89 -14.19
N SER A 52 -1.46 -7.97 -15.16
CA SER A 52 -0.29 -7.30 -15.75
C SER A 52 -0.08 -5.97 -15.05
N ALA A 53 1.11 -5.78 -14.46
CA ALA A 53 1.55 -4.47 -13.99
C ALA A 53 1.82 -3.54 -15.20
N ASP A 54 1.81 -2.24 -14.96
CA ASP A 54 2.10 -1.23 -15.99
C ASP A 54 3.58 -1.30 -16.40
N ASP A 55 4.48 -1.51 -15.44
CA ASP A 55 5.93 -1.66 -15.67
C ASP A 55 6.58 -2.42 -14.50
N THR A 56 7.92 -2.54 -14.52
CA THR A 56 8.71 -3.10 -13.42
C THR A 56 9.27 -2.01 -12.53
N LEU A 57 9.44 -2.29 -11.24
CA LEU A 57 10.05 -1.36 -10.29
C LEU A 57 11.48 -0.95 -10.73
N SER A 58 12.21 -1.84 -11.39
CA SER A 58 13.57 -1.54 -11.87
C SER A 58 13.64 -0.35 -12.82
N ASN A 59 12.60 -0.14 -13.64
CA ASN A 59 12.52 1.01 -14.54
C ASN A 59 12.11 2.31 -13.83
N HIS A 60 11.53 2.22 -12.64
CA HIS A 60 11.01 3.33 -11.85
C HIS A 60 11.74 3.55 -10.53
N CYS A 61 12.82 2.82 -10.25
CA CYS A 61 13.50 2.82 -8.96
C CYS A 61 14.05 4.20 -8.53
N HIS A 62 14.25 5.13 -9.46
CA HIS A 62 14.70 6.50 -9.18
C HIS A 62 13.55 7.53 -9.12
N GLN A 63 12.35 7.16 -9.49
CA GLN A 63 11.17 8.03 -9.47
C GLN A 63 10.67 8.24 -8.03
N PHE A 64 10.03 9.40 -7.78
CA PHE A 64 9.34 9.68 -6.54
C PHE A 64 7.83 9.77 -6.78
N TYR A 65 7.08 9.20 -5.86
CA TYR A 65 5.64 9.23 -5.81
C TYR A 65 5.15 9.95 -4.56
N ASP A 66 3.91 10.45 -4.56
CA ASP A 66 3.32 11.06 -3.37
C ASP A 66 2.94 10.01 -2.33
N ALA A 67 2.65 8.78 -2.77
CA ALA A 67 2.44 7.62 -1.91
C ALA A 67 2.98 6.35 -2.56
N VAL A 68 3.41 5.40 -1.73
CA VAL A 68 3.76 4.03 -2.12
C VAL A 68 2.87 3.06 -1.37
N MET A 69 2.13 2.22 -2.09
CA MET A 69 1.20 1.24 -1.53
C MET A 69 1.70 -0.18 -1.74
N MET A 70 1.55 -1.00 -0.72
CA MET A 70 1.84 -2.44 -0.73
C MET A 70 0.63 -3.21 -0.20
N PRO A 71 0.02 -4.09 -1.01
CA PRO A 71 -1.01 -5.00 -0.53
C PRO A 71 -0.40 -6.14 0.28
N GLY A 72 -1.27 -6.91 0.92
CA GLY A 72 -0.89 -8.14 1.58
C GLY A 72 -0.72 -9.32 0.63
N GLY A 73 -1.03 -10.49 1.16
CA GLY A 73 -0.76 -11.78 0.53
C GLY A 73 0.52 -12.41 1.11
N PRO A 74 0.45 -13.64 1.63
CA PRO A 74 1.56 -14.26 2.37
C PRO A 74 2.86 -14.32 1.56
N LYS A 75 2.78 -14.81 0.32
CA LYS A 75 3.93 -14.92 -0.58
C LYS A 75 4.32 -13.56 -1.18
N GLY A 76 3.34 -12.73 -1.52
CA GLY A 76 3.59 -11.40 -2.08
C GLY A 76 4.42 -10.54 -1.12
N THR A 77 4.05 -10.50 0.15
CA THR A 77 4.81 -9.75 1.17
C THR A 77 6.17 -10.37 1.49
N ASP A 78 6.33 -11.70 1.39
CA ASP A 78 7.66 -12.32 1.48
C ASP A 78 8.57 -11.89 0.32
N ASN A 79 8.05 -11.89 -0.91
CA ASN A 79 8.78 -11.43 -2.08
C ASN A 79 9.14 -9.93 -2.00
N LEU A 80 8.21 -9.07 -1.56
CA LEU A 80 8.48 -7.64 -1.38
C LEU A 80 9.56 -7.41 -0.31
N SER A 81 9.45 -8.09 0.83
CA SER A 81 10.38 -7.95 1.95
C SER A 81 11.80 -8.44 1.60
N ALA A 82 11.89 -9.48 0.79
CA ALA A 82 13.18 -10.06 0.37
C ALA A 82 13.85 -9.27 -0.76
N ASN A 83 13.16 -8.32 -1.41
CA ASN A 83 13.70 -7.56 -2.53
C ASN A 83 14.42 -6.29 -2.05
N PRO A 84 15.77 -6.21 -2.15
CA PRO A 84 16.52 -5.03 -1.69
C PRO A 84 16.11 -3.73 -2.40
N MET A 85 15.69 -3.81 -3.67
CA MET A 85 15.24 -2.64 -4.43
C MET A 85 13.94 -2.07 -3.86
N VAL A 86 13.01 -2.92 -3.40
CA VAL A 86 11.78 -2.49 -2.71
C VAL A 86 12.14 -1.77 -1.42
N ILE A 87 13.01 -2.34 -0.62
CA ILE A 87 13.40 -1.76 0.67
C ILE A 87 14.09 -0.41 0.47
N GLU A 88 14.98 -0.29 -0.50
CA GLU A 88 15.67 0.97 -0.82
C GLU A 88 14.67 2.02 -1.37
N PHE A 89 13.74 1.60 -2.22
CA PHE A 89 12.69 2.47 -2.74
C PHE A 89 11.81 3.04 -1.62
N LEU A 90 11.41 2.20 -0.66
CA LEU A 90 10.65 2.64 0.52
C LEU A 90 11.45 3.60 1.39
N LYS A 91 12.72 3.31 1.69
CA LYS A 91 13.58 4.20 2.49
C LYS A 91 13.69 5.59 1.88
N ARG A 92 13.93 5.69 0.57
CA ARG A 92 14.01 6.96 -0.14
C ARG A 92 12.70 7.76 -0.05
N HIS A 93 11.54 7.09 -0.14
CA HIS A 93 10.24 7.74 0.00
C HIS A 93 9.99 8.21 1.44
N ILE A 94 10.40 7.42 2.44
CA ILE A 94 10.36 7.81 3.86
C ILE A 94 11.21 9.07 4.10
N GLU A 95 12.45 9.09 3.60
CA GLU A 95 13.36 10.23 3.71
C GLU A 95 12.84 11.48 2.99
N ALA A 96 12.09 11.31 1.91
CA ALA A 96 11.46 12.40 1.16
C ALA A 96 10.07 12.81 1.71
N ASP A 97 9.70 12.37 2.91
CA ASP A 97 8.40 12.65 3.58
C ASP A 97 7.19 12.30 2.72
N LYS A 98 7.26 11.18 1.98
CA LYS A 98 6.16 10.65 1.18
C LYS A 98 5.32 9.65 1.98
N TYR A 99 4.06 9.44 1.57
CA TYR A 99 3.19 8.48 2.24
C TYR A 99 3.62 7.05 1.97
N ILE A 100 3.66 6.24 3.03
CA ILE A 100 3.89 4.79 2.98
C ILE A 100 2.62 4.09 3.44
N CYS A 101 2.03 3.33 2.53
CA CYS A 101 0.70 2.75 2.69
C CYS A 101 0.81 1.22 2.67
N ALA A 102 0.53 0.57 3.80
CA ALA A 102 0.70 -0.88 3.96
C ALA A 102 -0.63 -1.53 4.37
N LEU A 103 -1.13 -2.46 3.58
CA LEU A 103 -2.37 -3.16 3.87
C LEU A 103 -2.09 -4.61 4.26
N CYS A 104 -2.83 -5.13 5.25
CA CYS A 104 -2.77 -6.52 5.70
C CYS A 104 -1.36 -6.92 6.21
N SER A 105 -0.76 -7.97 5.66
CA SER A 105 0.53 -8.49 6.11
C SER A 105 1.72 -7.58 5.81
N SER A 106 1.60 -6.61 4.90
CA SER A 106 2.73 -5.74 4.52
C SER A 106 3.18 -4.81 5.64
N GLY A 107 2.26 -4.38 6.54
CA GLY A 107 2.62 -3.60 7.71
C GLY A 107 3.66 -4.31 8.60
N ALA A 108 3.46 -5.59 8.86
CA ALA A 108 4.39 -6.40 9.65
C ALA A 108 5.55 -6.93 8.80
N LYS A 109 5.25 -7.64 7.70
CA LYS A 109 6.25 -8.42 6.95
C LYS A 109 7.18 -7.57 6.09
N VAL A 110 6.73 -6.38 5.65
CA VAL A 110 7.58 -5.48 4.87
C VAL A 110 8.10 -4.34 5.73
N LEU A 111 7.25 -3.63 6.46
CA LEU A 111 7.69 -2.46 7.21
C LEU A 111 8.36 -2.83 8.53
N ALA A 112 7.68 -3.54 9.44
CA ALA A 112 8.26 -3.88 10.75
C ALA A 112 9.49 -4.80 10.62
N ALA A 113 9.42 -5.83 9.76
CA ALA A 113 10.52 -6.77 9.54
C ALA A 113 11.81 -6.11 9.03
N ASN A 114 11.70 -4.97 8.33
CA ASN A 114 12.84 -4.22 7.79
C ASN A 114 13.16 -2.93 8.58
N HIS A 115 12.61 -2.79 9.79
CA HIS A 115 12.82 -1.63 10.68
C HIS A 115 12.47 -0.28 10.04
N LEU A 116 11.43 -0.26 9.20
CA LEU A 116 10.99 0.95 8.48
C LEU A 116 9.95 1.76 9.27
N LEU A 117 9.29 1.18 10.27
CA LEU A 117 8.31 1.89 11.11
C LEU A 117 8.98 2.85 12.08
N GLN A 118 10.15 2.50 12.60
CA GLN A 118 10.92 3.36 13.53
C GLN A 118 10.09 3.80 14.75
N GLY A 119 9.37 2.85 15.36
CA GLY A 119 8.54 3.09 16.54
C GLY A 119 7.17 3.70 16.27
N ARG A 120 6.75 3.87 15.02
CA ARG A 120 5.43 4.41 14.68
C ARG A 120 4.31 3.44 15.01
N ASN A 121 3.13 3.99 15.24
CA ASN A 121 1.91 3.21 15.35
C ASN A 121 1.53 2.60 14.00
N TYR A 122 1.09 1.34 14.01
CA TYR A 122 0.64 0.65 12.81
C TYR A 122 -0.39 -0.43 13.14
N THR A 123 -1.09 -0.90 12.14
CA THR A 123 -1.90 -2.12 12.21
C THR A 123 -1.49 -3.12 11.13
N THR A 124 -1.82 -4.38 11.36
CA THR A 124 -1.55 -5.50 10.43
C THR A 124 -2.54 -6.62 10.66
N GLY A 125 -2.66 -7.54 9.73
CA GLY A 125 -3.53 -8.70 9.85
C GLY A 125 -2.86 -9.93 10.44
N GLY A 126 -3.67 -10.89 10.84
CA GLY A 126 -3.23 -12.26 11.14
C GLY A 126 -2.36 -12.46 12.39
N GLY A 127 -2.31 -11.54 13.34
CA GLY A 127 -1.49 -11.65 14.54
C GLY A 127 0.02 -11.58 14.26
N LEU A 128 0.39 -11.01 13.12
CA LEU A 128 1.78 -10.90 12.65
C LEU A 128 2.60 -9.92 13.47
N GLU A 129 1.96 -8.98 14.17
CA GLU A 129 2.61 -8.00 15.06
C GLU A 129 3.48 -8.65 16.14
N LYS A 130 3.14 -9.87 16.54
CA LYS A 130 3.89 -10.63 17.57
C LYS A 130 5.24 -11.16 17.09
N ARG A 131 5.52 -11.03 15.79
CA ARG A 131 6.72 -11.59 15.15
C ARG A 131 7.84 -10.57 15.01
N PHE A 132 7.53 -9.28 15.13
CA PHE A 132 8.47 -8.20 14.87
C PHE A 132 8.38 -7.16 15.98
N GLU A 133 9.52 -6.55 16.32
CA GLU A 133 9.64 -5.62 17.44
C GLU A 133 9.53 -4.14 17.01
N ASP A 134 9.68 -3.84 15.70
CA ASP A 134 9.59 -2.47 15.21
C ASP A 134 8.13 -2.00 15.11
N GLY A 135 7.89 -0.78 15.60
CA GLY A 135 6.57 -0.17 15.62
C GLY A 135 5.69 -0.58 16.80
N HIS A 136 4.60 0.16 16.98
CA HIS A 136 3.61 -0.09 18.00
C HIS A 136 2.30 -0.53 17.36
N PHE A 137 1.94 -1.80 17.57
CA PHE A 137 0.69 -2.33 17.04
C PHE A 137 -0.52 -1.68 17.72
N VAL A 138 -1.46 -1.22 16.90
CA VAL A 138 -2.76 -0.68 17.34
C VAL A 138 -3.87 -1.51 16.70
N ASP A 139 -4.75 -2.08 17.52
CA ASP A 139 -5.86 -2.92 17.05
C ASP A 139 -7.02 -2.06 16.52
N GLN A 140 -6.80 -1.44 15.36
CA GLN A 140 -7.79 -0.65 14.62
C GLN A 140 -7.84 -1.11 13.17
N LYS A 141 -8.94 -0.78 12.48
CA LYS A 141 -9.12 -1.10 11.06
C LYS A 141 -8.06 -0.44 10.19
N VAL A 142 -7.87 0.87 10.39
CA VAL A 142 -6.88 1.70 9.73
C VAL A 142 -6.16 2.54 10.79
N VAL A 143 -4.85 2.64 10.69
CA VAL A 143 -4.00 3.47 11.56
C VAL A 143 -3.22 4.46 10.70
N ILE A 144 -3.27 5.72 11.07
CA ILE A 144 -2.51 6.80 10.43
C ILE A 144 -1.55 7.37 11.47
N ASP A 145 -0.26 7.33 11.19
CA ASP A 145 0.78 7.94 12.00
C ASP A 145 1.74 8.73 11.10
N GLY A 146 1.53 10.04 11.04
CA GLY A 146 2.24 10.93 10.14
C GLY A 146 2.05 10.55 8.67
N LYS A 147 3.11 10.13 8.01
CA LYS A 147 3.10 9.69 6.62
C LYS A 147 2.90 8.18 6.45
N PHE A 148 2.66 7.45 7.53
CA PHE A 148 2.40 6.02 7.48
C PHE A 148 0.90 5.75 7.63
N ILE A 149 0.33 5.03 6.68
CA ILE A 149 -1.07 4.60 6.70
C ILE A 149 -1.08 3.08 6.59
N SER A 150 -1.64 2.42 7.57
CA SER A 150 -1.73 0.97 7.58
C SER A 150 -3.17 0.50 7.75
N GLY A 151 -3.52 -0.62 7.13
CA GLY A 151 -4.84 -1.24 7.19
C GLY A 151 -4.76 -2.70 7.59
N LYS A 152 -5.80 -3.20 8.25
CA LYS A 152 -5.80 -4.53 8.88
C LYS A 152 -5.88 -5.69 7.89
N GLY A 153 -6.52 -5.51 6.74
CA GLY A 153 -6.65 -6.55 5.71
C GLY A 153 -7.78 -6.32 4.73
N LEU A 154 -8.09 -7.33 3.93
CA LEU A 154 -9.03 -7.26 2.82
C LEU A 154 -10.36 -6.59 3.17
N GLY A 155 -10.96 -6.93 4.31
CA GLY A 155 -12.28 -6.40 4.72
C GLY A 155 -12.30 -4.89 5.00
N VAL A 156 -11.16 -4.23 5.05
CA VAL A 156 -11.04 -2.77 5.27
C VAL A 156 -10.42 -2.05 4.06
N SER A 157 -10.33 -2.71 2.91
CA SER A 157 -9.66 -2.16 1.72
C SER A 157 -10.24 -0.83 1.25
N PHE A 158 -11.56 -0.67 1.28
CA PHE A 158 -12.21 0.60 0.92
C PHE A 158 -11.89 1.70 1.94
N GLU A 159 -12.05 1.43 3.23
CA GLU A 159 -11.74 2.39 4.30
C GLU A 159 -10.28 2.84 4.24
N PHE A 160 -9.37 1.90 4.01
CA PHE A 160 -7.94 2.17 3.81
C PHE A 160 -7.69 3.03 2.58
N ALA A 161 -8.26 2.67 1.41
CA ALA A 161 -8.07 3.43 0.18
C ALA A 161 -8.60 4.87 0.31
N PHE A 162 -9.79 5.07 0.88
CA PHE A 162 -10.32 6.42 1.13
C PHE A 162 -9.51 7.20 2.16
N SER A 163 -8.93 6.54 3.18
CA SER A 163 -8.01 7.19 4.12
C SER A 163 -6.75 7.72 3.41
N VAL A 164 -6.18 6.94 2.50
CA VAL A 164 -5.04 7.38 1.68
C VAL A 164 -5.44 8.51 0.75
N ALA A 165 -6.60 8.41 0.09
CA ALA A 165 -7.11 9.46 -0.80
C ALA A 165 -7.30 10.78 -0.04
N LYS A 166 -7.90 10.74 1.16
CA LYS A 166 -8.07 11.93 2.01
C LYS A 166 -6.73 12.56 2.41
N ALA A 167 -5.73 11.75 2.68
CA ALA A 167 -4.39 12.22 3.02
C ALA A 167 -3.68 12.89 1.82
N LEU A 168 -3.93 12.41 0.59
CA LEU A 168 -3.37 12.96 -0.64
C LEU A 168 -4.11 14.20 -1.14
N LEU A 169 -5.43 14.23 -1.01
CA LEU A 169 -6.33 15.25 -1.56
C LEU A 169 -6.89 16.14 -0.43
N THR A 170 -6.00 16.75 0.35
CA THR A 170 -6.38 17.55 1.54
C THR A 170 -7.34 18.70 1.23
N ASP A 171 -7.26 19.29 0.03
CA ASP A 171 -8.10 20.40 -0.39
C ASP A 171 -9.35 19.96 -1.19
N GLU A 172 -9.53 18.63 -1.39
CA GLU A 172 -10.63 18.06 -2.20
C GLU A 172 -11.43 17.01 -1.40
N GLN A 173 -11.62 17.21 -0.09
CA GLN A 173 -12.29 16.23 0.78
C GLN A 173 -13.73 15.93 0.32
N GLU A 174 -14.47 16.93 -0.16
CA GLU A 174 -15.82 16.75 -0.68
C GLU A 174 -15.88 15.82 -1.90
N LYS A 175 -14.85 15.88 -2.78
CA LYS A 175 -14.72 14.95 -3.92
C LYS A 175 -14.51 13.51 -3.44
N VAL A 176 -13.70 13.32 -2.39
CA VAL A 176 -13.46 11.99 -1.81
C VAL A 176 -14.72 11.43 -1.17
N ASP A 177 -15.45 12.25 -0.39
CA ASP A 177 -16.71 11.85 0.25
C ASP A 177 -17.80 11.58 -0.77
N TRP A 178 -17.90 12.38 -1.83
CA TRP A 178 -18.82 12.14 -2.94
C TRP A 178 -18.53 10.81 -3.63
N GLN A 179 -17.24 10.50 -3.90
CA GLN A 179 -16.86 9.25 -4.54
C GLN A 179 -17.18 8.03 -3.67
N ALA A 180 -17.00 8.13 -2.35
CA ALA A 180 -17.37 7.09 -1.41
C ALA A 180 -18.90 6.80 -1.48
N SER A 181 -19.70 7.86 -1.40
CA SER A 181 -21.17 7.74 -1.52
C SER A 181 -21.60 7.20 -2.89
N HIS A 182 -20.93 7.62 -3.98
CA HIS A 182 -21.24 7.19 -5.34
C HIS A 182 -21.06 5.68 -5.54
N ILE A 183 -20.12 5.05 -4.86
CA ILE A 183 -19.92 3.59 -4.91
C ILE A 183 -20.64 2.86 -3.77
N TYR A 184 -21.52 3.52 -3.04
CA TYR A 184 -22.28 2.97 -1.89
C TYR A 184 -21.38 2.49 -0.74
N PHE A 185 -20.21 3.10 -0.57
CA PHE A 185 -19.38 2.87 0.60
C PHE A 185 -19.82 3.82 1.73
N GLU A 186 -20.28 3.25 2.83
CA GLU A 186 -20.64 3.97 4.05
C GLU A 186 -19.46 3.92 5.03
N HIS A 187 -19.12 5.07 5.62
CA HIS A 187 -18.02 5.23 6.60
C HIS A 187 -18.43 4.79 8.00
#